data_836be69cb7152b50ef33d9bf15eaee0c
#
_entry.id   836be69cb7152b50ef33d9bf15eaee0c
#
_cell.length_a   1.000
_cell.length_b   1.000
_cell.length_c   1.000
_cell.angle_alpha   90.00
_cell.angle_beta   90.00
_cell.angle_gamma   90.00
#
_symmetry.space_group_name_H-M   'P 1'
#
loop_
_entity.id
_entity.type
_entity.pdbx_description
1 polymer ?
#
loop_
_entity_poly.entity_id
_entity_poly.type
_entity_poly.pdbx_seq_one_letter_code
_entity_poly.pdbx_strand_id
1 'polypeptide(L)'
;MFELGQVVATPAALAILENNGLEYSALLYRHQSLESVELGDEDRQANLDAVKNGERILSRYTVNGTKLYIITEWDRSYTTIMLAEEY
;
A
#
# COMPACT_ATOMS: atom_id res chain seq x y z
N MET A 1 12.04 6.44 -5.78
CA MET A 1 11.05 6.33 -4.69
C MET A 1 10.07 7.49 -4.80
N PHE A 2 8.78 7.23 -4.74
CA PHE A 2 7.77 8.29 -4.86
C PHE A 2 7.36 8.81 -3.48
N GLU A 3 6.68 9.95 -3.46
CA GLU A 3 6.20 10.53 -2.20
C GLU A 3 4.87 9.91 -1.77
N LEU A 4 4.68 9.76 -0.46
CA LEU A 4 3.45 9.20 0.12
C LEU A 4 2.41 10.27 0.42
N GLY A 5 2.84 11.51 0.62
CA GLY A 5 1.95 12.55 1.12
C GLY A 5 1.51 12.25 2.54
N GLN A 6 0.29 12.65 2.89
CA GLN A 6 -0.27 12.36 4.20
C GLN A 6 -0.67 10.89 4.28
N VAL A 7 -0.21 10.19 5.31
CA VAL A 7 -0.56 8.78 5.51
C VAL A 7 -1.81 8.69 6.38
N VAL A 8 -2.82 7.98 5.90
CA VAL A 8 -4.05 7.71 6.62
C VAL A 8 -4.30 6.20 6.63
N ALA A 9 -4.96 5.71 7.65
CA ALA A 9 -5.25 4.28 7.78
C ALA A 9 -6.62 4.09 8.40
N THR A 10 -7.34 3.05 7.96
CA THR A 10 -8.62 2.72 8.58
C THR A 10 -8.37 2.10 9.95
N PRO A 11 -9.29 2.25 10.91
CA PRO A 11 -9.16 1.61 12.22
C PRO A 11 -9.01 0.10 12.12
N ALA A 12 -9.71 -0.54 11.19
CA ALA A 12 -9.63 -1.98 10.98
C ALA A 12 -8.23 -2.40 10.52
N ALA A 13 -7.63 -1.66 9.60
CA ALA A 13 -6.27 -1.94 9.13
C ALA A 13 -5.26 -1.78 10.26
N LEU A 14 -5.37 -0.72 11.05
CA LEU A 14 -4.49 -0.50 12.21
C LEU A 14 -4.61 -1.63 13.22
N ALA A 15 -5.83 -2.08 13.50
CA ALA A 15 -6.06 -3.18 14.45
C ALA A 15 -5.38 -4.48 13.98
N ILE A 16 -5.44 -4.79 12.70
CA ILE A 16 -4.79 -5.98 12.15
C ILE A 16 -3.27 -5.88 12.32
N LEU A 17 -2.70 -4.73 12.04
CA LEU A 17 -1.25 -4.52 12.18
C LEU A 17 -0.82 -4.63 13.64
N GLU A 18 -1.52 -3.98 14.55
CA GLU A 18 -1.23 -4.03 15.99
C GLU A 18 -1.33 -5.45 16.54
N ASN A 19 -2.40 -6.17 16.19
CA ASN A 19 -2.63 -7.54 16.66
C ASN A 19 -1.56 -8.52 16.18
N ASN A 20 -0.84 -8.19 15.12
CA ASN A 20 0.21 -9.03 14.58
C ASN A 20 1.61 -8.47 14.83
N GLY A 21 1.72 -7.45 15.68
CA GLY A 21 3.02 -6.87 16.04
C GLY A 21 3.74 -6.21 14.87
N LEU A 22 3.00 -5.72 13.88
CA LEU A 22 3.59 -5.10 12.70
C LEU A 22 3.43 -3.58 12.76
N GLU A 23 4.47 -2.88 12.34
CA GLU A 23 4.42 -1.43 12.22
C GLU A 23 4.07 -1.05 10.78
N TYR A 24 3.17 -0.09 10.63
CA TYR A 24 2.77 0.38 9.31
C TYR A 24 3.95 0.97 8.53
N SER A 25 4.96 1.52 9.20
CA SER A 25 6.13 2.11 8.54
C SER A 25 6.90 1.09 7.70
N ALA A 26 6.98 -0.17 8.16
CA ALA A 26 7.65 -1.22 7.40
C ALA A 26 6.92 -1.51 6.09
N LEU A 27 5.60 -1.56 6.13
CA LEU A 27 4.79 -1.77 4.92
C LEU A 27 4.87 -0.57 3.97
N LEU A 28 4.88 0.64 4.52
CA LEU A 28 5.00 1.85 3.71
C LEU A 28 6.34 1.90 2.97
N TYR A 29 7.41 1.48 3.65
CA TYR A 29 8.72 1.40 3.02
C TYR A 29 8.70 0.44 1.82
N ARG A 30 8.12 -0.74 2.00
CA ARG A 30 7.99 -1.72 0.92
C ARG A 30 7.14 -1.18 -0.22
N HIS A 31 6.06 -0.47 0.10
CA HIS A 31 5.20 0.16 -0.89
C HIS A 31 5.97 1.20 -1.71
N GLN A 32 6.72 2.09 -1.06
CA GLN A 32 7.54 3.09 -1.74
C GLN A 32 8.62 2.48 -2.62
N SER A 33 9.13 1.32 -2.22
CA SER A 33 10.17 0.59 -2.97
C SER A 33 9.57 -0.30 -4.05
N LEU A 34 8.24 -0.35 -4.17
CA LEU A 34 7.52 -1.21 -5.11
C LEU A 34 7.80 -2.70 -4.89
N GLU A 35 8.09 -3.07 -3.64
CA GLU A 35 8.42 -4.44 -3.25
C GLU A 35 7.20 -5.23 -2.80
N SER A 36 6.14 -5.27 -3.61
CA SER A 36 4.98 -6.09 -3.28
C SER A 36 5.12 -7.45 -3.96
N VAL A 37 5.40 -8.47 -3.16
CA VAL A 37 5.58 -9.84 -3.66
C VAL A 37 4.26 -10.51 -4.03
N GLU A 38 3.14 -9.91 -3.61
CA GLU A 38 1.82 -10.47 -3.86
C GLU A 38 1.18 -9.98 -5.16
N LEU A 39 1.85 -9.09 -5.87
CA LEU A 39 1.38 -8.62 -7.16
C LEU A 39 2.02 -9.46 -8.28
N GLY A 40 1.25 -9.75 -9.31
CA GLY A 40 1.79 -10.37 -10.52
C GLY A 40 2.65 -9.39 -11.31
N ASP A 41 3.32 -9.89 -12.36
CA ASP A 41 4.22 -9.06 -13.16
C ASP A 41 3.51 -7.90 -13.84
N GLU A 42 2.27 -8.11 -14.29
CA GLU A 42 1.48 -7.04 -14.90
C GLU A 42 1.20 -5.91 -13.93
N ASP A 43 0.85 -6.26 -12.68
CA ASP A 43 0.55 -5.28 -11.64
C ASP A 43 1.80 -4.55 -11.19
N ARG A 44 2.94 -5.24 -11.13
CA ARG A 44 4.23 -4.59 -10.84
C ARG A 44 4.58 -3.59 -11.91
N GLN A 45 4.39 -3.97 -13.18
CA GLN A 45 4.67 -3.08 -14.29
C GLN A 45 3.71 -1.89 -14.26
N ALA A 46 2.44 -2.12 -13.94
CA ALA A 46 1.47 -1.04 -13.79
C ALA A 46 1.90 -0.04 -12.72
N ASN A 47 2.44 -0.52 -11.59
CA ASN A 47 2.94 0.38 -10.54
C ASN A 47 4.18 1.16 -10.98
N LEU A 48 5.10 0.54 -11.71
CA LEU A 48 6.25 1.25 -12.27
C LEU A 48 5.80 2.35 -13.23
N ASP A 49 4.85 2.02 -14.10
CA ASP A 49 4.28 2.99 -15.04
C ASP A 49 3.53 4.10 -14.30
N ALA A 50 2.83 3.77 -13.21
CA ALA A 50 2.10 4.73 -12.41
C ALA A 50 3.03 5.75 -11.75
N VAL A 51 4.20 5.31 -11.26
CA VAL A 51 5.21 6.22 -10.72
C VAL A 51 5.69 7.17 -11.80
N LYS A 52 5.99 6.63 -12.98
CA LYS A 52 6.51 7.39 -14.10
C LYS A 52 5.51 8.37 -14.67
N ASN A 53 4.24 7.98 -14.74
CA ASN A 53 3.18 8.75 -15.41
C ASN A 53 2.30 9.56 -14.45
N GLY A 54 2.58 9.54 -13.16
CA GLY A 54 1.78 10.28 -12.19
C GLY A 54 0.40 9.69 -11.99
N GLU A 55 0.31 8.37 -11.91
CA GLU A 55 -0.94 7.65 -11.69
C GLU A 55 -0.98 7.07 -10.28
N ARG A 56 -2.13 6.55 -9.90
CA ARG A 56 -2.37 5.92 -8.60
C ARG A 56 -1.57 4.63 -8.47
N ILE A 57 -0.96 4.43 -7.29
CA ILE A 57 -0.12 3.26 -7.01
C ILE A 57 -0.80 2.39 -5.96
N LEU A 58 -0.90 1.08 -6.23
CA LEU A 58 -1.54 0.13 -5.33
C LEU A 58 -0.57 -1.00 -4.98
N SER A 59 -0.42 -1.27 -3.68
CA SER A 59 0.28 -2.46 -3.18
C SER A 59 -0.68 -3.31 -2.37
N ARG A 60 -0.46 -4.61 -2.38
CA ARG A 60 -1.27 -5.58 -1.66
C ARG A 60 -0.39 -6.44 -0.78
N TYR A 61 -0.80 -6.63 0.48
CA TYR A 61 -0.10 -7.45 1.46
C TYR A 61 -1.09 -8.32 2.20
N THR A 62 -0.64 -9.52 2.60
CA THR A 62 -1.44 -10.40 3.44
C THR A 62 -0.82 -10.48 4.82
N VAL A 63 -1.61 -10.21 5.86
CA VAL A 63 -1.19 -10.27 7.25
C VAL A 63 -2.13 -11.24 7.96
N ASN A 64 -1.59 -12.39 8.34
CA ASN A 64 -2.33 -13.43 9.03
C ASN A 64 -3.68 -13.75 8.35
N GLY A 65 -3.63 -13.95 7.02
CA GLY A 65 -4.81 -14.30 6.23
C GLY A 65 -5.69 -13.12 5.83
N THR A 66 -5.42 -11.92 6.32
CA THR A 66 -6.19 -10.72 5.99
C THR A 66 -5.45 -9.90 4.95
N LYS A 67 -6.14 -9.56 3.86
CA LYS A 67 -5.54 -8.77 2.78
C LYS A 67 -5.67 -7.28 3.06
N LEU A 68 -4.55 -6.57 2.93
CA LEU A 68 -4.46 -5.13 3.09
C LEU A 68 -4.08 -4.49 1.77
N TYR A 69 -4.64 -3.32 1.49
CA TYR A 69 -4.22 -2.47 0.38
C TYR A 69 -3.53 -1.23 0.92
N ILE A 70 -2.47 -0.82 0.22
CA ILE A 70 -1.83 0.49 0.44
C ILE A 70 -1.91 1.21 -0.90
N ILE A 71 -2.60 2.35 -0.91
CA ILE A 71 -2.91 3.07 -2.14
C ILE A 71 -2.41 4.51 -2.00
N THR A 72 -1.54 4.92 -2.93
CA THR A 72 -1.08 6.31 -3.02
C THR A 72 -1.81 6.97 -4.18
N GLU A 73 -2.44 8.12 -3.94
CA GLU A 73 -3.21 8.80 -4.96
C GLU A 73 -2.33 9.40 -6.05
N TRP A 74 -2.92 9.65 -7.21
CA TRP A 74 -2.19 10.07 -8.41
C TRP A 74 -1.38 11.37 -8.20
N ASP A 75 -1.88 12.28 -7.39
CA ASP A 75 -1.22 13.56 -7.12
C ASP A 75 -0.27 13.49 -5.91
N ARG A 76 -0.10 12.31 -5.33
CA ARG A 76 0.73 12.08 -4.13
C ARG A 76 0.30 12.89 -2.92
N SER A 77 -0.98 13.27 -2.86
CA SER A 77 -1.51 14.04 -1.75
C SER A 77 -1.67 13.20 -0.49
N TYR A 78 -2.01 11.92 -0.64
CA TYR A 78 -2.14 11.03 0.51
C TYR A 78 -1.99 9.56 0.11
N THR A 79 -1.67 8.74 1.11
CA THR A 79 -1.57 7.29 1.01
C THR A 79 -2.50 6.67 2.05
N THR A 80 -3.32 5.72 1.64
CA THR A 80 -4.29 5.07 2.50
C THR A 80 -3.92 3.61 2.73
N ILE A 81 -3.96 3.18 4.01
CA ILE A 81 -3.83 1.77 4.38
C ILE A 81 -5.23 1.30 4.77
N MET A 82 -5.74 0.27 4.10
CA MET A 82 -7.09 -0.23 4.34
C MET A 82 -7.15 -1.74 4.16
N LEU A 83 -8.20 -2.37 4.67
CA LEU A 83 -8.49 -3.75 4.34
C LEU A 83 -8.95 -3.83 2.90
N ALA A 84 -8.59 -4.89 2.19
CA ALA A 84 -9.03 -5.08 0.80
C ALA A 84 -10.56 -5.06 0.69
N GLU A 85 -11.26 -5.61 1.69
CA GLU A 85 -12.72 -5.63 1.70
C GLU A 85 -13.35 -4.25 1.91
N GLU A 86 -12.58 -3.28 2.37
CA GLU A 86 -13.06 -1.90 2.54
C GLU A 86 -12.94 -1.08 1.25
N TYR A 87 -12.24 -1.63 0.28
CA TYR A 87 -12.05 -0.96 -1.01
C TYR A 87 -13.36 -1.08 -1.88
#